data_6be09a0654517796c38bc625e64d5d6c
#
_entry.id   6be09a0654517796c38bc625e64d5d6c
#
_cell.length_a   1.000
_cell.length_b   1.000
_cell.length_c   1.000
_cell.angle_alpha   90.00
_cell.angle_beta   90.00
_cell.angle_gamma   90.00
#
_symmetry.space_group_name_H-M   'P 1'
#
loop_
_entity.id
_entity.type
_entity.pdbx_description
1 polymer ?
#
loop_
_entity_poly.entity_id
_entity_poly.type
_entity_poly.pdbx_seq_one_letter_code
_entity_poly.pdbx_strand_id
1 'polypeptide(L)'
;MHDEPIPLSRRRWLGFAGAAVAAPAFVRHARAADVARFALGVASGQPRERSIVLWTRVTGPDLPSAVAVRWELARDEGFTDIAARGSEAALAVDAHSVHAEPSGLEPGRAYWYRFEALGQRSASGRTRTAPAANAAAGLRFALASCQRFDHGHYAAWRHVAGSDLDFVLFVGDYIYESMSRPEAVRHHDGGPVRTLEQYRARYAQYKSDPSLQAAHAAMPWLLVWDDHEVENDYAGLQGQGLQADFGEQRAAAYRAYWEHMPFPKALRPRGADMRIYRRTDWGSLICIHALDDRQYRDAQACAKSGRGGSNTVPLHDCPELLDPKRTLLGAAQERWLAESWDPRRRWNLLAQQTLMARFSRSEPAQPAYWTDGWDGYAPARKRLLQTVVDRRVPGVVVLGGDVHAHYVADLKVDFDDAR
;
A
#
# COMPACT_ATOMS: atom_id res chain seq x y z
N MET A 1 -17.72 66.18 -22.75
CA MET A 1 -17.53 65.85 -24.17
C MET A 1 -18.36 64.54 -24.36
N HIS A 2 -19.46 64.75 -25.11
CA HIS A 2 -20.44 63.70 -25.39
C HIS A 2 -19.99 62.93 -26.64
N ASP A 3 -19.85 61.62 -26.54
CA ASP A 3 -19.74 60.79 -27.74
C ASP A 3 -21.11 60.24 -28.11
N GLU A 4 -21.58 60.66 -29.27
CA GLU A 4 -22.84 60.17 -29.87
C GLU A 4 -22.60 58.82 -30.61
N PRO A 5 -23.56 57.91 -30.63
CA PRO A 5 -23.46 56.64 -31.38
C PRO A 5 -23.81 56.85 -32.86
N ILE A 6 -23.00 56.26 -33.75
CA ILE A 6 -23.17 56.25 -35.20
C ILE A 6 -24.34 55.32 -35.60
N PRO A 7 -25.34 55.77 -36.38
CA PRO A 7 -26.45 54.90 -36.78
C PRO A 7 -26.06 54.01 -37.95
N LEU A 8 -26.24 52.67 -37.76
CA LEU A 8 -26.10 51.66 -38.80
C LEU A 8 -27.25 51.71 -39.79
N SER A 9 -26.96 51.93 -41.09
CA SER A 9 -27.91 52.10 -42.14
C SER A 9 -28.66 50.78 -42.49
N ARG A 10 -29.99 50.90 -42.78
CA ARG A 10 -30.94 49.79 -43.11
C ARG A 10 -30.65 49.03 -44.41
N ARG A 11 -29.52 49.27 -45.08
CA ARG A 11 -29.18 48.66 -46.39
C ARG A 11 -28.32 47.37 -46.31
N ARG A 12 -27.93 46.93 -45.13
CA ARG A 12 -27.10 45.73 -44.94
C ARG A 12 -27.86 44.45 -44.50
N TRP A 13 -29.20 44.55 -44.44
CA TRP A 13 -30.02 43.43 -43.97
C TRP A 13 -30.62 42.56 -45.10
N LEU A 14 -30.36 42.87 -46.37
CA LEU A 14 -30.90 42.12 -47.50
C LEU A 14 -29.91 41.20 -48.24
N GLY A 15 -28.77 40.89 -47.64
CA GLY A 15 -27.74 40.06 -48.24
C GLY A 15 -27.60 38.63 -47.69
N PHE A 16 -28.43 38.20 -46.75
CA PHE A 16 -28.30 36.87 -46.12
C PHE A 16 -29.56 35.97 -46.20
N ALA A 17 -30.39 36.19 -47.18
CA ALA A 17 -31.52 35.33 -47.47
C ALA A 17 -31.28 34.57 -48.77
N GLY A 18 -30.49 33.51 -48.75
CA GLY A 18 -30.31 32.72 -49.97
C GLY A 18 -29.12 31.76 -49.96
N ALA A 19 -29.00 30.89 -48.95
CA ALA A 19 -28.18 29.68 -49.03
C ALA A 19 -28.54 28.72 -47.92
N ALA A 20 -29.83 28.33 -47.86
CA ALA A 20 -30.25 27.14 -47.15
C ALA A 20 -30.25 25.97 -48.13
N VAL A 21 -29.07 25.49 -48.55
CA VAL A 21 -28.89 24.24 -49.29
C VAL A 21 -28.28 23.25 -48.33
N ALA A 22 -29.15 22.26 -47.98
CA ALA A 22 -28.83 20.90 -47.50
C ALA A 22 -27.36 20.64 -47.10
N ALA A 23 -27.03 20.94 -45.88
CA ALA A 23 -25.93 20.23 -45.20
C ALA A 23 -26.47 18.82 -44.84
N PRO A 24 -25.83 17.72 -45.28
CA PRO A 24 -26.16 16.42 -44.74
C PRO A 24 -25.91 16.49 -43.23
N ALA A 25 -26.95 16.15 -42.48
CA ALA A 25 -26.83 15.96 -41.04
C ALA A 25 -25.87 14.79 -40.84
N PHE A 26 -24.56 15.11 -40.70
CA PHE A 26 -23.66 14.21 -40.06
C PHE A 26 -24.12 14.13 -38.60
N VAL A 27 -25.02 13.19 -38.32
CA VAL A 27 -25.21 12.67 -36.98
C VAL A 27 -23.85 12.11 -36.58
N ARG A 28 -22.99 12.98 -35.99
CA ARG A 28 -21.88 12.50 -35.17
C ARG A 28 -22.58 11.72 -34.06
N HIS A 29 -22.65 10.40 -34.22
CA HIS A 29 -22.77 9.55 -33.06
C HIS A 29 -21.66 10.00 -32.13
N ALA A 30 -22.00 10.75 -31.10
CA ALA A 30 -21.12 10.90 -29.95
C ALA A 30 -20.82 9.47 -29.52
N ARG A 31 -19.66 8.94 -29.91
CA ARG A 31 -19.17 7.72 -29.29
C ARG A 31 -19.26 8.01 -27.81
N ALA A 32 -20.06 7.21 -27.10
CA ALA A 32 -20.00 7.18 -25.66
C ALA A 32 -18.52 7.18 -25.31
N ALA A 33 -18.05 8.15 -24.50
CA ALA A 33 -16.64 8.29 -24.17
C ALA A 33 -16.16 6.90 -23.76
N ASP A 34 -15.15 6.37 -24.46
CA ASP A 34 -14.67 5.01 -24.24
C ASP A 34 -14.37 4.86 -22.74
N VAL A 35 -15.15 4.05 -22.05
CA VAL A 35 -14.99 3.84 -20.61
C VAL A 35 -13.59 3.28 -20.38
N ALA A 36 -12.76 4.00 -19.61
CA ALA A 36 -11.40 3.57 -19.33
C ALA A 36 -11.39 2.20 -18.63
N ARG A 37 -10.81 1.19 -19.28
CA ARG A 37 -10.79 -0.20 -18.78
C ARG A 37 -9.71 -0.44 -17.72
N PHE A 38 -8.75 0.46 -17.58
CA PHE A 38 -7.65 0.36 -16.61
C PHE A 38 -7.56 1.64 -15.76
N ALA A 39 -8.72 2.12 -15.27
CA ALA A 39 -8.82 3.41 -14.56
C ALA A 39 -8.01 3.49 -13.26
N LEU A 40 -7.64 2.36 -12.66
CA LEU A 40 -6.83 2.31 -11.45
C LEU A 40 -5.32 2.13 -11.72
N GLY A 41 -4.93 2.25 -12.99
CA GLY A 41 -3.54 2.15 -13.43
C GLY A 41 -2.98 0.72 -13.40
N VAL A 42 -1.67 0.64 -13.37
CA VAL A 42 -0.89 -0.60 -13.31
C VAL A 42 0.08 -0.55 -12.15
N ALA A 43 0.45 -1.70 -11.61
CA ALA A 43 1.42 -1.80 -10.53
C ALA A 43 2.27 -3.06 -10.67
N SER A 44 3.43 -3.08 -10.03
CA SER A 44 4.22 -4.29 -9.86
C SER A 44 4.70 -4.42 -8.42
N GLY A 45 5.02 -5.63 -8.00
CA GLY A 45 5.48 -5.85 -6.64
C GLY A 45 6.19 -7.19 -6.45
N GLN A 46 6.65 -7.41 -5.22
CA GLN A 46 7.30 -8.66 -4.84
C GLN A 46 8.48 -9.03 -5.75
N PRO A 47 9.46 -8.12 -5.98
CA PRO A 47 10.60 -8.42 -6.83
C PRO A 47 11.41 -9.58 -6.24
N ARG A 48 11.58 -10.63 -7.04
CA ARG A 48 12.45 -11.76 -6.77
C ARG A 48 13.55 -11.81 -7.82
N GLU A 49 14.54 -12.63 -7.61
CA GLU A 49 15.67 -12.78 -8.54
C GLU A 49 15.22 -13.03 -9.98
N ARG A 50 14.21 -13.89 -10.17
CA ARG A 50 13.76 -14.34 -11.50
C ARG A 50 12.26 -14.23 -11.74
N SER A 51 11.56 -13.47 -10.92
CA SER A 51 10.12 -13.27 -11.07
C SER A 51 9.68 -11.94 -10.47
N ILE A 52 8.51 -11.50 -10.87
CA ILE A 52 7.85 -10.27 -10.43
C ILE A 52 6.33 -10.50 -10.43
N VAL A 53 5.58 -9.77 -9.64
CA VAL A 53 4.13 -9.72 -9.75
C VAL A 53 3.73 -8.46 -10.49
N LEU A 54 2.91 -8.59 -11.53
CA LEU A 54 2.29 -7.49 -12.25
C LEU A 54 0.80 -7.43 -11.90
N TRP A 55 0.29 -6.24 -11.70
CA TRP A 55 -1.07 -6.01 -11.27
C TRP A 55 -1.77 -4.96 -12.11
N THR A 56 -3.04 -5.19 -12.36
CA THR A 56 -4.01 -4.19 -12.79
C THR A 56 -5.41 -4.61 -12.36
N ARG A 57 -6.41 -3.77 -12.61
CA ARG A 57 -7.82 -4.07 -12.42
C ARG A 57 -8.62 -3.61 -13.64
N VAL A 58 -9.44 -4.50 -14.21
CA VAL A 58 -10.37 -4.12 -15.27
C VAL A 58 -11.55 -3.39 -14.64
N THR A 59 -11.91 -2.24 -15.18
CA THR A 59 -12.96 -1.35 -14.68
C THR A 59 -14.02 -1.06 -15.76
N GLY A 60 -15.17 -0.59 -15.34
CA GLY A 60 -16.26 -0.17 -16.23
C GLY A 60 -17.58 -0.87 -15.92
N PRO A 61 -18.68 -0.37 -16.52
CA PRO A 61 -19.99 -0.99 -16.39
C PRO A 61 -20.08 -2.31 -17.18
N ASP A 62 -21.00 -3.14 -16.79
CA ASP A 62 -21.45 -4.35 -17.53
C ASP A 62 -20.30 -5.32 -17.89
N LEU A 63 -19.33 -5.46 -17.01
CA LEU A 63 -18.27 -6.44 -17.20
C LEU A 63 -18.83 -7.86 -17.03
N PRO A 64 -18.46 -8.81 -17.91
CA PRO A 64 -18.82 -10.22 -17.73
C PRO A 64 -18.19 -10.80 -16.47
N SER A 65 -18.64 -11.95 -16.00
CA SER A 65 -18.12 -12.64 -14.82
C SER A 65 -16.61 -12.93 -14.90
N ALA A 66 -16.06 -13.03 -16.10
CA ALA A 66 -14.65 -13.18 -16.38
C ALA A 66 -14.25 -12.38 -17.62
N VAL A 67 -13.16 -11.63 -17.54
CA VAL A 67 -12.54 -10.90 -18.64
C VAL A 67 -11.16 -11.47 -18.92
N ALA A 68 -10.88 -11.88 -20.14
CA ALA A 68 -9.53 -12.27 -20.55
C ALA A 68 -8.63 -11.02 -20.65
N VAL A 69 -7.54 -10.99 -19.92
CA VAL A 69 -6.57 -9.91 -19.91
C VAL A 69 -5.22 -10.45 -20.37
N ARG A 70 -4.75 -9.95 -21.50
CA ARG A 70 -3.39 -10.24 -21.98
C ARG A 70 -2.39 -9.32 -21.29
N TRP A 71 -1.19 -9.81 -21.05
CA TRP A 71 -0.09 -9.01 -20.54
C TRP A 71 1.19 -9.28 -21.34
N GLU A 72 2.03 -8.25 -21.44
CA GLU A 72 3.35 -8.30 -22.04
C GLU A 72 4.37 -7.70 -21.07
N LEU A 73 5.54 -8.33 -21.03
CA LEU A 73 6.74 -7.85 -20.33
C LEU A 73 7.88 -7.76 -21.33
N ALA A 74 8.46 -6.58 -21.50
CA ALA A 74 9.51 -6.31 -22.47
C ALA A 74 10.82 -5.88 -21.79
N ARG A 75 11.94 -6.06 -22.49
CA ARG A 75 13.26 -5.57 -22.06
C ARG A 75 13.50 -4.12 -22.46
N ASP A 76 12.62 -3.53 -23.23
CA ASP A 76 12.67 -2.16 -23.72
C ASP A 76 11.31 -1.45 -23.60
N GLU A 77 11.33 -0.15 -23.45
CA GLU A 77 10.13 0.68 -23.30
C GLU A 77 9.23 0.67 -24.55
N GLY A 78 9.82 0.47 -25.72
CA GLY A 78 9.10 0.38 -27.00
C GLY A 78 8.39 -0.94 -27.23
N PHE A 79 8.57 -1.94 -26.36
CA PHE A 79 8.03 -3.29 -26.49
C PHE A 79 8.46 -3.97 -27.81
N THR A 80 9.68 -3.74 -28.23
CA THR A 80 10.27 -4.41 -29.41
C THR A 80 10.93 -5.73 -29.04
N ASP A 81 11.45 -5.87 -27.82
CA ASP A 81 12.05 -7.09 -27.27
C ASP A 81 11.18 -7.65 -26.12
N ILE A 82 10.24 -8.52 -26.47
CA ILE A 82 9.32 -9.13 -25.51
C ILE A 82 10.04 -10.26 -24.75
N ALA A 83 10.20 -10.07 -23.43
CA ALA A 83 10.77 -11.06 -22.53
C ALA A 83 9.78 -12.16 -22.13
N ALA A 84 8.52 -11.80 -21.89
CA ALA A 84 7.45 -12.72 -21.52
C ALA A 84 6.09 -12.15 -21.91
N ARG A 85 5.12 -13.04 -22.12
CA ARG A 85 3.72 -12.69 -22.36
C ARG A 85 2.80 -13.77 -21.81
N GLY A 86 1.57 -13.42 -21.52
CA GLY A 86 0.57 -14.38 -21.06
C GLY A 86 -0.82 -13.80 -21.01
N SER A 87 -1.73 -14.55 -20.44
CA SER A 87 -3.12 -14.13 -20.24
C SER A 87 -3.62 -14.59 -18.88
N GLU A 88 -4.42 -13.73 -18.24
CA GLU A 88 -5.09 -13.99 -16.97
C GLU A 88 -6.58 -13.78 -17.11
N ALA A 89 -7.38 -14.50 -16.32
CA ALA A 89 -8.80 -14.25 -16.18
C ALA A 89 -9.04 -13.26 -15.03
N ALA A 90 -9.48 -12.06 -15.35
CA ALA A 90 -9.95 -11.10 -14.37
C ALA A 90 -11.39 -11.47 -13.97
N LEU A 91 -11.57 -12.03 -12.76
CA LEU A 91 -12.85 -12.55 -12.29
C LEU A 91 -13.66 -11.51 -11.52
N ALA A 92 -14.96 -11.45 -11.74
CA ALA A 92 -15.86 -10.56 -10.99
C ALA A 92 -15.81 -10.80 -9.48
N VAL A 93 -15.66 -12.04 -9.04
CA VAL A 93 -15.52 -12.40 -7.63
C VAL A 93 -14.28 -11.76 -6.99
N ASP A 94 -13.23 -11.50 -7.77
CA ASP A 94 -11.98 -10.82 -7.36
C ASP A 94 -11.95 -9.35 -7.84
N ALA A 95 -13.12 -8.71 -7.97
CA ALA A 95 -13.28 -7.35 -8.46
C ALA A 95 -12.59 -7.08 -9.81
N HIS A 96 -12.46 -8.09 -10.66
CA HIS A 96 -11.72 -8.07 -11.91
C HIS A 96 -10.25 -7.66 -11.79
N SER A 97 -9.61 -7.94 -10.65
CA SER A 97 -8.17 -7.77 -10.47
C SER A 97 -7.38 -8.83 -11.23
N VAL A 98 -6.17 -8.48 -11.62
CA VAL A 98 -5.21 -9.32 -12.34
C VAL A 98 -3.92 -9.38 -11.56
N HIS A 99 -3.43 -10.59 -11.32
CA HIS A 99 -2.14 -10.87 -10.69
C HIS A 99 -1.36 -11.79 -11.64
N ALA A 100 -0.56 -11.20 -12.54
CA ALA A 100 0.30 -11.95 -13.44
C ALA A 100 1.68 -12.17 -12.79
N GLU A 101 2.20 -13.38 -12.91
CA GLU A 101 3.46 -13.78 -12.25
C GLU A 101 4.49 -14.28 -13.27
N PRO A 102 5.03 -13.39 -14.16
CA PRO A 102 6.10 -13.79 -15.05
C PRO A 102 7.32 -14.31 -14.28
N SER A 103 7.91 -15.38 -14.78
CA SER A 103 9.05 -16.07 -14.19
C SER A 103 10.12 -16.38 -15.25
N GLY A 104 11.28 -16.89 -14.82
CA GLY A 104 12.39 -17.14 -15.72
C GLY A 104 13.11 -15.88 -16.20
N LEU A 105 12.91 -14.76 -15.51
CA LEU A 105 13.48 -13.45 -15.84
C LEU A 105 14.97 -13.38 -15.49
N GLU A 106 15.66 -12.40 -16.06
CA GLU A 106 17.05 -12.10 -15.73
C GLU A 106 17.13 -11.34 -14.39
N PRO A 107 18.06 -11.68 -13.50
CA PRO A 107 18.23 -10.99 -12.22
C PRO A 107 18.71 -9.54 -12.39
N GLY A 108 18.25 -8.65 -11.49
CA GLY A 108 18.72 -7.26 -11.41
C GLY A 108 18.37 -6.40 -12.62
N ARG A 109 17.44 -6.84 -13.46
CA ARG A 109 17.11 -6.19 -14.73
C ARG A 109 15.84 -5.39 -14.65
N ALA A 110 15.79 -4.23 -15.29
CA ALA A 110 14.58 -3.46 -15.53
C ALA A 110 13.78 -4.07 -16.70
N TYR A 111 12.45 -3.98 -16.57
CA TYR A 111 11.48 -4.40 -17.58
C TYR A 111 10.37 -3.38 -17.66
N TRP A 112 9.65 -3.38 -18.82
CA TRP A 112 8.42 -2.61 -19.04
C TRP A 112 7.27 -3.58 -19.25
N TYR A 113 6.09 -3.25 -18.72
CA TYR A 113 4.92 -4.11 -18.80
C TYR A 113 3.64 -3.34 -19.12
N ARG A 114 2.70 -4.02 -19.72
CA ARG A 114 1.37 -3.48 -20.03
C ARG A 114 0.34 -4.59 -20.11
N PHE A 115 -0.92 -4.19 -20.05
CA PHE A 115 -2.07 -5.09 -20.15
C PHE A 115 -2.97 -4.69 -21.31
N GLU A 116 -3.74 -5.66 -21.80
CA GLU A 116 -4.73 -5.43 -22.86
C GLU A 116 -5.99 -6.25 -22.58
N ALA A 117 -7.17 -5.63 -22.60
CA ALA A 117 -8.47 -6.26 -22.45
C ALA A 117 -9.55 -5.44 -23.14
N LEU A 118 -10.58 -6.10 -23.68
CA LEU A 118 -11.76 -5.47 -24.28
C LEU A 118 -11.38 -4.40 -25.33
N GLY A 119 -10.35 -4.65 -26.12
CA GLY A 119 -9.87 -3.74 -27.16
C GLY A 119 -9.11 -2.51 -26.67
N GLN A 120 -8.89 -2.37 -25.38
CA GLN A 120 -8.09 -1.27 -24.81
C GLN A 120 -6.78 -1.78 -24.22
N ARG A 121 -5.78 -0.89 -24.21
CA ARG A 121 -4.45 -1.11 -23.63
C ARG A 121 -4.27 -0.20 -22.42
N SER A 122 -3.63 -0.74 -21.36
CA SER A 122 -3.26 0.04 -20.18
C SER A 122 -2.12 1.02 -20.50
N ALA A 123 -1.86 1.94 -19.57
CA ALA A 123 -0.55 2.59 -19.50
C ALA A 123 0.56 1.54 -19.35
N SER A 124 1.78 1.91 -19.78
CA SER A 124 2.96 1.09 -19.54
C SER A 124 3.50 1.36 -18.13
N GLY A 125 3.89 0.29 -17.44
CA GLY A 125 4.64 0.38 -16.19
C GLY A 125 6.08 -0.08 -16.39
N ARG A 126 6.97 0.40 -15.52
CA ARG A 126 8.36 -0.07 -15.40
C ARG A 126 8.49 -0.88 -14.11
N THR A 127 9.26 -1.95 -14.15
CA THR A 127 9.54 -2.80 -13.00
C THR A 127 10.98 -3.30 -13.04
N ARG A 128 11.41 -4.01 -12.01
CA ARG A 128 12.70 -4.72 -12.04
C ARG A 128 12.68 -5.93 -11.12
N THR A 129 13.50 -6.92 -11.47
CA THR A 129 13.82 -8.08 -10.64
C THR A 129 14.85 -7.72 -9.57
N ALA A 130 14.87 -8.48 -8.47
CA ALA A 130 15.95 -8.42 -7.51
C ALA A 130 17.27 -8.89 -8.14
N PRO A 131 18.42 -8.37 -7.66
CA PRO A 131 19.72 -8.87 -8.07
C PRO A 131 19.90 -10.36 -7.79
N ALA A 132 20.81 -11.00 -8.52
CA ALA A 132 21.18 -12.39 -8.26
C ALA A 132 21.66 -12.57 -6.81
N ALA A 133 21.35 -13.73 -6.23
CA ALA A 133 21.62 -14.01 -4.79
C ALA A 133 23.09 -13.83 -4.38
N ASN A 134 24.03 -13.96 -5.33
CA ASN A 134 25.47 -13.77 -5.12
C ASN A 134 25.98 -12.37 -5.50
N ALA A 135 25.12 -11.49 -6.04
CA ALA A 135 25.54 -10.15 -6.45
C ALA A 135 25.60 -9.20 -5.27
N ALA A 136 26.75 -8.52 -5.08
CA ALA A 136 26.91 -7.46 -4.09
C ALA A 136 26.30 -6.15 -4.61
N ALA A 137 24.98 -6.08 -4.65
CA ALA A 137 24.23 -4.93 -5.16
C ALA A 137 23.81 -3.98 -4.04
N GLY A 138 23.95 -2.67 -4.29
CA GLY A 138 23.35 -1.62 -3.45
C GLY A 138 21.83 -1.61 -3.61
N LEU A 139 21.18 -0.86 -2.72
CA LEU A 139 19.72 -0.69 -2.70
C LEU A 139 19.38 0.78 -2.48
N ARG A 140 18.51 1.32 -3.33
CA ARG A 140 17.88 2.63 -3.15
C ARG A 140 16.36 2.46 -3.15
N PHE A 141 15.71 2.88 -2.10
CA PHE A 141 14.25 2.72 -1.98
C PHE A 141 13.60 3.91 -1.28
N ALA A 142 12.32 4.12 -1.53
CA ALA A 142 11.50 5.01 -0.73
C ALA A 142 10.83 4.21 0.38
N LEU A 143 10.91 4.72 1.63
CA LEU A 143 10.05 4.29 2.73
C LEU A 143 8.83 5.20 2.76
N ALA A 144 7.64 4.63 2.80
CA ALA A 144 6.40 5.38 2.90
C ALA A 144 5.34 4.64 3.73
N SER A 145 4.45 5.43 4.35
CA SER A 145 3.29 4.97 5.10
C SER A 145 2.27 6.10 5.23
N CYS A 146 1.11 5.84 5.80
CA CYS A 146 0.19 6.85 6.33
C CYS A 146 -0.22 7.90 5.28
N GLN A 147 -0.60 7.43 4.09
CA GLN A 147 -0.96 8.30 2.97
C GLN A 147 -2.45 8.71 2.99
N ARG A 148 -2.89 9.40 4.03
CA ARG A 148 -4.30 9.76 4.16
C ARG A 148 -4.79 10.65 3.01
N PHE A 149 -5.77 10.16 2.23
CA PHE A 149 -6.26 10.81 0.99
C PHE A 149 -6.83 12.19 1.22
N ASP A 150 -7.60 12.38 2.28
CA ASP A 150 -8.34 13.59 2.56
C ASP A 150 -7.50 14.71 3.19
N HIS A 151 -6.24 14.43 3.57
CA HIS A 151 -5.36 15.45 4.15
C HIS A 151 -4.59 16.29 3.10
N GLY A 152 -4.59 15.91 1.83
CA GLY A 152 -3.87 16.68 0.81
C GLY A 152 -3.80 16.00 -0.55
N HIS A 153 -3.08 16.60 -1.48
CA HIS A 153 -2.77 16.03 -2.77
C HIS A 153 -1.42 15.31 -2.73
N TYR A 154 -1.32 14.16 -3.38
CA TYR A 154 -0.19 13.23 -3.32
C TYR A 154 1.08 13.73 -4.07
N ALA A 155 1.50 14.97 -3.81
CA ALA A 155 2.67 15.58 -4.47
C ALA A 155 3.97 14.78 -4.25
N ALA A 156 4.14 14.16 -3.09
CA ALA A 156 5.31 13.33 -2.78
C ALA A 156 5.47 12.17 -3.77
N TRP A 157 4.38 11.56 -4.23
CA TRP A 157 4.43 10.47 -5.18
C TRP A 157 4.96 10.86 -6.56
N ARG A 158 4.80 12.12 -6.97
CA ARG A 158 5.44 12.63 -8.21
C ARG A 158 6.96 12.64 -8.09
N HIS A 159 7.49 13.00 -6.92
CA HIS A 159 8.93 12.95 -6.68
C HIS A 159 9.44 11.50 -6.65
N VAL A 160 8.72 10.61 -5.98
CA VAL A 160 9.06 9.17 -5.96
C VAL A 160 9.03 8.59 -7.37
N ALA A 161 8.01 8.88 -8.17
CA ALA A 161 7.89 8.38 -9.55
C ALA A 161 9.04 8.85 -10.45
N GLY A 162 9.56 10.07 -10.23
CA GLY A 162 10.69 10.64 -10.98
C GLY A 162 12.08 10.28 -10.41
N SER A 163 12.15 9.53 -9.31
CA SER A 163 13.41 9.17 -8.67
C SER A 163 13.95 7.83 -9.16
N ASP A 164 15.29 7.71 -9.22
CA ASP A 164 15.95 6.47 -9.59
C ASP A 164 16.05 5.53 -8.37
N LEU A 165 14.96 4.85 -8.08
CA LEU A 165 14.79 3.93 -6.97
C LEU A 165 14.59 2.49 -7.48
N ASP A 166 14.94 1.53 -6.63
CA ASP A 166 14.76 0.11 -6.91
C ASP A 166 13.32 -0.34 -6.62
N PHE A 167 12.73 0.17 -5.53
CA PHE A 167 11.34 -0.11 -5.15
C PHE A 167 10.81 0.91 -4.12
N VAL A 168 9.52 0.85 -3.86
CA VAL A 168 8.86 1.47 -2.71
C VAL A 168 8.65 0.42 -1.63
N LEU A 169 9.09 0.69 -0.40
CA LEU A 169 8.74 -0.05 0.80
C LEU A 169 7.58 0.69 1.49
N PHE A 170 6.40 0.09 1.47
CA PHE A 170 5.21 0.71 2.04
C PHE A 170 4.77 -0.08 3.29
N VAL A 171 4.78 0.58 4.45
CA VAL A 171 4.62 -0.07 5.75
C VAL A 171 3.28 0.22 6.43
N GLY A 172 2.22 0.35 5.63
CA GLY A 172 0.85 0.42 6.12
C GLY A 172 0.18 1.79 6.03
N ASP A 173 -1.11 1.82 6.34
CA ASP A 173 -1.98 2.98 6.14
C ASP A 173 -2.06 3.45 4.69
N TYR A 174 -2.24 2.48 3.79
CA TYR A 174 -2.44 2.79 2.39
C TYR A 174 -3.80 3.45 2.12
N ILE A 175 -4.82 3.01 2.84
CA ILE A 175 -6.15 3.67 2.89
C ILE A 175 -6.48 4.02 4.34
N TYR A 176 -7.52 4.84 4.51
CA TYR A 176 -8.16 5.10 5.80
C TYR A 176 -9.64 4.79 5.69
N GLU A 177 -10.16 3.96 6.59
CA GLU A 177 -11.54 3.47 6.62
C GLU A 177 -12.54 4.52 7.12
N SER A 178 -12.04 5.51 7.86
CA SER A 178 -12.85 6.54 8.49
C SER A 178 -13.38 7.58 7.49
N MET A 179 -14.40 8.34 7.91
CA MET A 179 -14.90 9.50 7.16
C MET A 179 -13.90 10.64 7.19
N SER A 180 -13.96 11.49 6.16
CA SER A 180 -13.26 12.78 6.17
C SER A 180 -13.90 13.75 7.12
N ARG A 181 -13.08 14.63 7.70
CA ARG A 181 -13.58 15.79 8.45
C ARG A 181 -14.13 16.85 7.49
N PRO A 182 -15.05 17.72 7.94
CA PRO A 182 -15.64 18.76 7.08
C PRO A 182 -14.62 19.69 6.42
N GLU A 183 -13.50 19.96 7.10
CA GLU A 183 -12.41 20.85 6.65
C GLU A 183 -11.34 20.15 5.80
N ALA A 184 -11.55 18.90 5.41
CA ALA A 184 -10.58 18.13 4.63
C ALA A 184 -10.32 18.74 3.25
N VAL A 185 -9.09 18.61 2.75
CA VAL A 185 -8.67 19.11 1.42
C VAL A 185 -9.38 18.36 0.29
N ARG A 186 -9.58 17.07 0.48
CA ARG A 186 -10.38 16.17 -0.38
C ARG A 186 -11.29 15.35 0.52
N HIS A 187 -12.35 14.79 -0.02
CA HIS A 187 -13.25 13.98 0.79
C HIS A 187 -13.23 12.52 0.36
N HIS A 188 -13.29 11.62 1.33
CA HIS A 188 -13.62 10.23 1.08
C HIS A 188 -15.05 10.12 0.58
N ASP A 189 -15.28 9.32 -0.44
CA ASP A 189 -16.61 8.99 -0.89
C ASP A 189 -17.28 8.04 0.11
N GLY A 190 -18.52 8.32 0.47
CA GLY A 190 -19.29 7.51 1.41
C GLY A 190 -18.89 7.67 2.89
N GLY A 191 -19.41 6.77 3.70
CA GLY A 191 -19.20 6.73 5.15
C GLY A 191 -18.00 5.89 5.58
N PRO A 192 -17.98 5.48 6.87
CA PRO A 192 -16.99 4.53 7.37
C PRO A 192 -17.06 3.19 6.61
N VAL A 193 -15.93 2.56 6.41
CA VAL A 193 -15.80 1.36 5.59
C VAL A 193 -15.81 0.11 6.46
N ARG A 194 -16.69 -0.85 6.14
CA ARG A 194 -16.82 -2.14 6.85
C ARG A 194 -17.05 -3.33 5.93
N THR A 195 -17.73 -3.12 4.79
CA THR A 195 -18.04 -4.20 3.85
C THR A 195 -17.01 -4.31 2.75
N LEU A 196 -16.95 -5.45 2.08
CA LEU A 196 -16.05 -5.68 0.95
C LEU A 196 -16.22 -4.64 -0.16
N GLU A 197 -17.47 -4.29 -0.49
CA GLU A 197 -17.78 -3.29 -1.51
C GLU A 197 -17.26 -1.90 -1.11
N GLN A 198 -17.41 -1.54 0.17
CA GLN A 198 -16.92 -0.26 0.69
C GLN A 198 -15.39 -0.21 0.67
N TYR A 199 -14.70 -1.28 1.09
CA TYR A 199 -13.23 -1.34 0.99
C TYR A 199 -12.77 -1.26 -0.47
N ARG A 200 -13.40 -1.99 -1.39
CA ARG A 200 -13.11 -1.92 -2.83
C ARG A 200 -13.28 -0.50 -3.40
N ALA A 201 -14.34 0.19 -3.01
CA ALA A 201 -14.59 1.59 -3.41
C ALA A 201 -13.51 2.52 -2.84
N ARG A 202 -13.14 2.35 -1.56
CA ARG A 202 -12.10 3.15 -0.91
C ARG A 202 -10.73 2.96 -1.57
N TYR A 203 -10.33 1.72 -1.86
CA TYR A 203 -9.11 1.46 -2.64
C TYR A 203 -9.17 2.07 -4.03
N ALA A 204 -10.31 1.96 -4.72
CA ALA A 204 -10.48 2.54 -6.05
C ALA A 204 -10.33 4.07 -6.00
N GLN A 205 -10.90 4.74 -5.00
CA GLN A 205 -10.73 6.17 -4.81
C GLN A 205 -9.26 6.56 -4.63
N TYR A 206 -8.51 5.90 -3.75
CA TYR A 206 -7.07 6.17 -3.55
C TYR A 206 -6.27 5.93 -4.83
N LYS A 207 -6.50 4.79 -5.48
CA LYS A 207 -5.81 4.42 -6.72
C LYS A 207 -6.23 5.24 -7.96
N SER A 208 -7.26 6.07 -7.86
CA SER A 208 -7.61 7.02 -8.92
C SER A 208 -6.69 8.25 -8.95
N ASP A 209 -5.90 8.50 -7.90
CA ASP A 209 -4.95 9.62 -7.86
C ASP A 209 -3.82 9.42 -8.89
N PRO A 210 -3.64 10.36 -9.83
CA PRO A 210 -2.67 10.18 -10.92
C PRO A 210 -1.22 10.17 -10.46
N SER A 211 -0.89 10.84 -9.35
CA SER A 211 0.47 10.82 -8.80
C SER A 211 0.80 9.48 -8.16
N LEU A 212 -0.17 8.87 -7.47
CA LEU A 212 -0.04 7.54 -6.90
C LEU A 212 0.04 6.47 -8.01
N GLN A 213 -0.76 6.60 -9.07
CA GLN A 213 -0.66 5.72 -10.24
C GLN A 213 0.72 5.80 -10.89
N ALA A 214 1.25 7.01 -11.06
CA ALA A 214 2.60 7.20 -11.61
C ALA A 214 3.68 6.51 -10.76
N ALA A 215 3.60 6.62 -9.43
CA ALA A 215 4.53 5.94 -8.53
C ALA A 215 4.42 4.40 -8.60
N HIS A 216 3.19 3.86 -8.68
CA HIS A 216 2.98 2.43 -8.88
C HIS A 216 3.48 1.91 -10.22
N ALA A 217 3.33 2.72 -11.27
CA ALA A 217 3.79 2.37 -12.61
C ALA A 217 5.33 2.47 -12.76
N ALA A 218 6.01 3.30 -11.96
CA ALA A 218 7.44 3.58 -12.13
C ALA A 218 8.36 2.49 -11.59
N MET A 219 7.96 1.76 -10.56
CA MET A 219 8.80 0.77 -9.88
C MET A 219 7.98 -0.25 -9.09
N PRO A 220 8.55 -1.43 -8.73
CA PRO A 220 7.87 -2.40 -7.88
C PRO A 220 7.68 -1.91 -6.45
N TRP A 221 6.67 -2.46 -5.77
CA TRP A 221 6.36 -2.15 -4.38
C TRP A 221 6.48 -3.40 -3.50
N LEU A 222 7.06 -3.23 -2.32
CA LEU A 222 6.98 -4.16 -1.19
C LEU A 222 6.02 -3.55 -0.17
N LEU A 223 4.91 -4.24 0.11
CA LEU A 223 3.85 -3.69 0.94
C LEU A 223 3.56 -4.59 2.14
N VAL A 224 3.25 -3.97 3.26
CA VAL A 224 2.52 -4.54 4.39
C VAL A 224 1.38 -3.60 4.73
N TRP A 225 0.35 -4.10 5.41
CA TRP A 225 -0.71 -3.26 5.98
C TRP A 225 -0.31 -2.74 7.36
N ASP A 226 -1.09 -1.76 7.86
CA ASP A 226 -1.19 -1.44 9.26
C ASP A 226 -2.66 -1.60 9.73
N ASP A 227 -3.17 -0.77 10.61
CA ASP A 227 -4.53 -0.91 11.12
C ASP A 227 -5.60 -0.31 10.19
N HIS A 228 -5.34 0.83 9.58
CA HIS A 228 -6.33 1.53 8.76
C HIS A 228 -6.72 0.82 7.45
N GLU A 229 -5.97 -0.18 7.02
CA GLU A 229 -6.44 -1.09 5.98
C GLU A 229 -7.64 -1.92 6.43
N VAL A 230 -7.89 -2.02 7.75
CA VAL A 230 -9.01 -2.73 8.37
C VAL A 230 -9.81 -1.78 9.27
N GLU A 231 -9.32 -1.46 10.45
CA GLU A 231 -9.94 -0.54 11.42
C GLU A 231 -8.88 -0.03 12.39
N ASN A 232 -8.91 1.28 12.69
CA ASN A 232 -7.99 1.91 13.62
C ASN A 232 -7.78 1.10 14.91
N ASP A 233 -6.52 0.89 15.27
CA ASP A 233 -6.08 0.19 16.50
C ASP A 233 -6.61 -1.24 16.64
N TYR A 234 -6.99 -1.95 15.59
CA TYR A 234 -7.43 -3.34 15.75
C TYR A 234 -6.29 -4.26 16.21
N ALA A 235 -6.64 -5.29 16.95
CA ALA A 235 -5.71 -6.32 17.44
C ALA A 235 -6.28 -7.72 17.21
N GLY A 236 -5.61 -8.51 16.37
CA GLY A 236 -6.07 -9.85 16.06
C GLY A 236 -7.51 -9.86 15.51
N LEU A 237 -8.42 -10.51 16.22
CA LEU A 237 -9.86 -10.56 15.90
C LEU A 237 -10.70 -9.57 16.73
N GLN A 238 -10.08 -8.55 17.28
CA GLN A 238 -10.76 -7.52 18.08
C GLN A 238 -10.65 -6.16 17.41
N GLY A 239 -11.79 -5.61 17.00
CA GLY A 239 -11.89 -4.22 16.54
C GLY A 239 -11.95 -3.24 17.70
N GLN A 240 -11.75 -1.96 17.42
CA GLN A 240 -11.81 -0.89 18.41
C GLN A 240 -13.21 -0.76 19.05
N GLY A 241 -14.26 -1.03 18.29
CA GLY A 241 -15.65 -1.02 18.75
C GLY A 241 -16.08 -2.29 19.48
N LEU A 242 -15.23 -3.29 19.64
CA LEU A 242 -15.52 -4.61 20.23
C LEU A 242 -16.72 -5.32 19.56
N GLN A 243 -16.96 -5.05 18.28
CA GLN A 243 -18.04 -5.63 17.50
C GLN A 243 -17.83 -7.14 17.28
N ALA A 244 -18.93 -7.91 17.45
CA ALA A 244 -18.88 -9.37 17.36
C ALA A 244 -18.55 -9.89 15.94
N ASP A 245 -18.88 -9.11 14.91
CA ASP A 245 -18.69 -9.40 13.48
C ASP A 245 -17.34 -8.91 12.94
N PHE A 246 -16.41 -8.48 13.79
CA PHE A 246 -15.12 -7.93 13.35
C PHE A 246 -14.32 -8.90 12.47
N GLY A 247 -14.42 -10.20 12.70
CA GLY A 247 -13.79 -11.21 11.86
C GLY A 247 -14.27 -11.16 10.40
N GLU A 248 -15.54 -10.84 10.15
CA GLU A 248 -16.10 -10.67 8.80
C GLU A 248 -15.58 -9.38 8.16
N GLN A 249 -15.53 -8.28 8.94
CA GLN A 249 -14.95 -7.02 8.49
C GLN A 249 -13.48 -7.20 8.11
N ARG A 250 -12.67 -7.88 8.94
CA ARG A 250 -11.27 -8.16 8.65
C ARG A 250 -11.11 -9.01 7.39
N ALA A 251 -11.97 -10.01 7.19
CA ALA A 251 -11.96 -10.82 5.97
C ALA A 251 -12.24 -9.99 4.72
N ALA A 252 -13.22 -9.08 4.80
CA ALA A 252 -13.55 -8.15 3.72
C ALA A 252 -12.37 -7.21 3.41
N ALA A 253 -11.75 -6.65 4.43
CA ALA A 253 -10.60 -5.76 4.32
C ALA A 253 -9.38 -6.45 3.67
N TYR A 254 -8.99 -7.62 4.16
CA TYR A 254 -7.87 -8.39 3.60
C TYR A 254 -8.11 -8.79 2.15
N ARG A 255 -9.37 -9.15 1.84
CA ARG A 255 -9.77 -9.45 0.47
C ARG A 255 -9.59 -8.25 -0.45
N ALA A 256 -10.10 -7.09 -0.07
CA ALA A 256 -9.97 -5.86 -0.84
C ALA A 256 -8.50 -5.42 -0.96
N TYR A 257 -7.69 -5.59 0.09
CA TYR A 257 -6.26 -5.29 0.05
C TYR A 257 -5.54 -6.14 -1.01
N TRP A 258 -5.73 -7.46 -0.96
CA TRP A 258 -5.13 -8.34 -1.96
C TRP A 258 -5.60 -8.00 -3.38
N GLU A 259 -6.88 -7.74 -3.58
CA GLU A 259 -7.45 -7.38 -4.90
C GLU A 259 -6.87 -6.09 -5.48
N HIS A 260 -6.32 -5.19 -4.65
CA HIS A 260 -5.81 -3.89 -5.09
C HIS A 260 -4.29 -3.75 -5.03
N MET A 261 -3.58 -4.75 -4.54
CA MET A 261 -2.12 -4.71 -4.40
C MET A 261 -1.43 -5.76 -5.26
N PRO A 262 -0.17 -5.51 -5.71
CA PRO A 262 0.58 -6.44 -6.54
C PRO A 262 1.14 -7.62 -5.72
N PHE A 263 0.24 -8.43 -5.16
CA PHE A 263 0.57 -9.65 -4.44
C PHE A 263 0.47 -10.89 -5.33
N PRO A 264 1.26 -11.95 -5.06
CA PRO A 264 1.11 -13.22 -5.74
C PRO A 264 -0.25 -13.87 -5.43
N LYS A 265 -0.74 -14.67 -6.35
CA LYS A 265 -2.00 -15.43 -6.20
C LYS A 265 -2.01 -16.30 -4.95
N ALA A 266 -0.86 -16.85 -4.58
CA ALA A 266 -0.71 -17.69 -3.38
C ALA A 266 -1.01 -16.95 -2.06
N LEU A 267 -0.95 -15.61 -2.04
CA LEU A 267 -1.30 -14.79 -0.88
C LEU A 267 -2.78 -14.40 -0.83
N ARG A 268 -3.63 -14.91 -1.74
CA ARG A 268 -5.07 -14.65 -1.67
C ARG A 268 -5.61 -15.05 -0.28
N PRO A 269 -6.31 -14.15 0.43
CA PRO A 269 -6.78 -14.42 1.78
C PRO A 269 -7.71 -15.62 1.87
N ARG A 270 -7.69 -16.29 3.02
CA ARG A 270 -8.62 -17.35 3.39
C ARG A 270 -9.49 -16.86 4.56
N GLY A 271 -10.65 -16.28 4.25
CA GLY A 271 -11.45 -15.60 5.25
C GLY A 271 -10.67 -14.43 5.86
N ALA A 272 -10.59 -14.37 7.17
CA ALA A 272 -9.88 -13.35 7.92
C ALA A 272 -8.36 -13.59 8.05
N ASP A 273 -7.79 -14.54 7.32
CA ASP A 273 -6.37 -14.86 7.39
C ASP A 273 -5.64 -14.59 6.08
N MET A 274 -4.51 -13.87 6.16
CA MET A 274 -3.57 -13.65 5.06
C MET A 274 -2.17 -13.51 5.63
N ARG A 275 -1.31 -14.47 5.41
CA ARG A 275 0.08 -14.40 5.89
C ARG A 275 0.88 -13.39 5.06
N ILE A 276 0.98 -12.15 5.54
CA ILE A 276 1.68 -11.08 4.84
C ILE A 276 3.16 -10.97 5.22
N TYR A 277 3.54 -11.37 6.44
CA TYR A 277 4.93 -11.30 6.88
C TYR A 277 5.82 -12.25 6.07
N ARG A 278 6.98 -11.74 5.63
CA ARG A 278 7.88 -12.46 4.73
C ARG A 278 9.28 -11.90 4.74
N ARG A 279 10.23 -12.67 4.22
CA ARG A 279 11.59 -12.24 3.91
C ARG A 279 11.74 -12.00 2.39
N THR A 280 12.44 -10.94 2.04
CA THR A 280 12.87 -10.63 0.67
C THR A 280 14.38 -10.41 0.67
N ASP A 281 15.11 -11.14 -0.16
CA ASP A 281 16.54 -10.96 -0.33
C ASP A 281 16.83 -10.01 -1.50
N TRP A 282 17.81 -9.12 -1.32
CA TRP A 282 18.29 -8.21 -2.34
C TRP A 282 19.79 -8.41 -2.55
N GLY A 283 20.11 -9.25 -3.54
CA GLY A 283 21.49 -9.70 -3.78
C GLY A 283 22.10 -10.43 -2.59
N SER A 284 23.40 -10.29 -2.39
CA SER A 284 24.14 -10.92 -1.29
C SER A 284 24.27 -10.05 -0.04
N LEU A 285 23.94 -8.75 -0.12
CA LEU A 285 24.21 -7.79 0.96
C LEU A 285 23.04 -7.57 1.90
N ILE A 286 21.80 -7.69 1.43
CA ILE A 286 20.63 -7.18 2.14
C ILE A 286 19.55 -8.26 2.23
N CYS A 287 18.94 -8.39 3.39
CA CYS A 287 17.65 -9.04 3.53
C CYS A 287 16.66 -8.11 4.22
N ILE A 288 15.40 -8.20 3.82
CA ILE A 288 14.29 -7.39 4.31
C ILE A 288 13.29 -8.34 4.94
N HIS A 289 13.00 -8.14 6.23
CA HIS A 289 11.97 -8.84 6.96
C HIS A 289 10.78 -7.92 7.09
N ALA A 290 9.72 -8.20 6.34
CA ALA A 290 8.46 -7.48 6.46
C ALA A 290 7.59 -8.19 7.52
N LEU A 291 7.08 -7.42 8.49
CA LEU A 291 6.29 -7.93 9.62
C LEU A 291 4.81 -7.63 9.44
N ASP A 292 4.03 -8.24 10.31
CA ASP A 292 2.61 -8.00 10.51
C ASP A 292 2.37 -7.77 12.01
N ASP A 293 2.25 -6.51 12.39
CA ASP A 293 2.11 -6.09 13.77
C ASP A 293 0.64 -6.11 14.24
N ARG A 294 -0.31 -6.49 13.37
CA ARG A 294 -1.75 -6.36 13.63
C ARG A 294 -2.49 -7.69 13.77
N GLN A 295 -2.26 -8.63 12.85
CA GLN A 295 -3.09 -9.84 12.72
C GLN A 295 -2.95 -10.81 13.88
N TYR A 296 -1.76 -10.87 14.51
CA TYR A 296 -1.40 -11.91 15.47
C TYR A 296 -1.16 -11.41 16.88
N ARG A 297 -1.32 -10.11 17.11
CA ARG A 297 -1.01 -9.49 18.39
C ARG A 297 -2.09 -9.73 19.44
N ASP A 298 -1.70 -9.71 20.70
CA ASP A 298 -2.63 -9.61 21.81
C ASP A 298 -3.35 -8.25 21.78
N ALA A 299 -4.55 -8.18 22.36
CA ALA A 299 -5.24 -6.91 22.53
C ALA A 299 -4.37 -5.92 23.34
N GLN A 300 -4.52 -4.62 23.09
CA GLN A 300 -3.77 -3.59 23.79
C GLN A 300 -3.99 -3.68 25.31
N ALA A 301 -2.90 -3.47 26.05
CA ALA A 301 -2.95 -3.45 27.51
C ALA A 301 -3.76 -2.24 28.01
N CYS A 302 -4.52 -2.43 29.08
CA CYS A 302 -5.23 -1.36 29.76
C CYS A 302 -6.05 -0.47 28.82
N ALA A 303 -6.77 -1.08 27.89
CA ALA A 303 -7.68 -0.37 27.00
C ALA A 303 -8.73 0.43 27.80
N LYS A 304 -9.29 1.46 27.19
CA LYS A 304 -10.34 2.26 27.82
C LYS A 304 -11.60 1.42 28.06
N SER A 305 -12.29 1.66 29.18
CA SER A 305 -13.51 0.92 29.48
C SER A 305 -14.52 0.96 28.32
N GLY A 306 -15.06 -0.20 27.97
CA GLY A 306 -16.07 -0.35 26.92
C GLY A 306 -15.58 -0.25 25.48
N ARG A 307 -14.26 -0.20 25.24
CA ARG A 307 -13.69 -0.22 23.88
C ARG A 307 -12.35 -0.95 23.85
N GLY A 308 -12.00 -1.47 22.68
CA GLY A 308 -10.66 -1.92 22.36
C GLY A 308 -9.76 -0.77 21.90
N GLY A 309 -8.56 -1.12 21.41
CA GLY A 309 -7.61 -0.16 20.86
C GLY A 309 -6.74 0.53 21.91
N SER A 310 -6.04 1.55 21.46
CA SER A 310 -4.98 2.21 22.22
C SER A 310 -5.45 3.01 23.42
N ASN A 311 -4.54 3.13 24.37
CA ASN A 311 -4.60 4.06 25.48
C ASN A 311 -3.19 4.64 25.72
N THR A 312 -3.08 5.72 26.46
CA THR A 312 -1.82 6.21 27.01
C THR A 312 -1.91 6.09 28.53
N VAL A 313 -1.06 5.25 29.09
CA VAL A 313 -1.15 4.87 30.51
C VAL A 313 0.20 5.02 31.22
N PRO A 314 0.22 5.50 32.47
CA PRO A 314 1.40 5.42 33.30
C PRO A 314 1.78 3.96 33.55
N LEU A 315 3.08 3.67 33.62
CA LEU A 315 3.57 2.30 33.81
C LEU A 315 3.08 1.68 35.13
N HIS A 316 2.98 2.48 36.19
CA HIS A 316 2.51 2.01 37.49
C HIS A 316 1.02 1.68 37.55
N ASP A 317 0.20 2.24 36.63
CA ASP A 317 -1.23 1.98 36.53
C ASP A 317 -1.57 0.79 35.62
N CYS A 318 -0.58 0.29 34.87
CA CYS A 318 -0.80 -0.78 33.90
C CYS A 318 0.31 -1.87 33.97
N PRO A 319 0.28 -2.75 34.97
CA PRO A 319 1.24 -3.85 35.12
C PRO A 319 1.29 -4.78 33.91
N GLU A 320 0.19 -4.88 33.15
CA GLU A 320 0.11 -5.69 31.93
C GLU A 320 1.16 -5.31 30.87
N LEU A 321 1.65 -4.06 30.85
CA LEU A 321 2.73 -3.63 29.96
C LEU A 321 4.01 -4.44 30.14
N LEU A 322 4.21 -5.01 31.32
CA LEU A 322 5.39 -5.82 31.69
C LEU A 322 5.13 -7.33 31.67
N ASP A 323 3.94 -7.78 31.29
CA ASP A 323 3.66 -9.21 31.19
C ASP A 323 4.52 -9.88 30.11
N PRO A 324 5.44 -10.80 30.50
CA PRO A 324 6.36 -11.45 29.57
C PRO A 324 5.68 -12.33 28.52
N LYS A 325 4.42 -12.69 28.71
CA LYS A 325 3.64 -13.52 27.77
C LYS A 325 3.08 -12.70 26.61
N ARG A 326 2.93 -11.40 26.76
CA ARG A 326 2.37 -10.56 25.73
C ARG A 326 3.23 -10.56 24.46
N THR A 327 2.54 -10.55 23.33
CA THR A 327 3.19 -10.56 22.02
C THR A 327 2.53 -9.56 21.05
N LEU A 328 3.35 -8.86 20.27
CA LEU A 328 2.92 -8.04 19.14
C LEU A 328 2.84 -8.86 17.84
N LEU A 329 3.69 -9.83 17.69
CA LEU A 329 3.87 -10.58 16.45
C LEU A 329 3.18 -11.96 16.47
N GLY A 330 2.77 -12.43 17.64
CA GLY A 330 2.36 -13.80 17.85
C GLY A 330 3.54 -14.79 17.83
N ALA A 331 3.43 -15.88 18.56
CA ALA A 331 4.52 -16.83 18.76
C ALA A 331 5.07 -17.44 17.44
N ALA A 332 4.23 -17.60 16.43
CA ALA A 332 4.65 -18.17 15.14
C ALA A 332 5.54 -17.18 14.36
N GLN A 333 5.17 -15.91 14.31
CA GLN A 333 5.96 -14.90 13.62
C GLN A 333 7.24 -14.56 14.40
N GLU A 334 7.19 -14.49 15.74
CA GLU A 334 8.40 -14.31 16.57
C GLU A 334 9.44 -15.42 16.27
N ARG A 335 9.03 -16.69 16.24
CA ARG A 335 9.93 -17.81 15.88
C ARG A 335 10.44 -17.70 14.46
N TRP A 336 9.56 -17.43 13.50
CA TRP A 336 9.95 -17.24 12.10
C TRP A 336 10.99 -16.12 11.96
N LEU A 337 10.80 -14.97 12.60
CA LEU A 337 11.74 -13.88 12.55
C LEU A 337 13.08 -14.26 13.18
N ALA A 338 13.04 -14.90 14.36
CA ALA A 338 14.24 -15.37 15.03
C ALA A 338 15.08 -16.33 14.15
N GLU A 339 14.43 -17.19 13.36
CA GLU A 339 15.08 -18.14 12.46
C GLU A 339 15.52 -17.50 11.13
N SER A 340 14.87 -16.43 10.70
CA SER A 340 15.11 -15.81 9.38
C SER A 340 16.21 -14.78 9.35
N TRP A 341 16.72 -14.31 10.49
CA TRP A 341 17.88 -13.43 10.55
C TRP A 341 19.08 -14.05 9.84
N ASP A 342 19.77 -13.25 9.02
CA ASP A 342 20.94 -13.75 8.29
C ASP A 342 22.22 -12.97 8.69
N PRO A 343 23.06 -13.53 9.58
CA PRO A 343 24.28 -12.87 10.02
C PRO A 343 25.35 -12.75 8.91
N ARG A 344 25.16 -13.41 7.76
CA ARG A 344 26.05 -13.28 6.59
C ARG A 344 25.72 -12.05 5.75
N ARG A 345 24.54 -11.45 5.93
CA ARG A 345 24.12 -10.24 5.23
C ARG A 345 24.67 -9.01 5.95
N ARG A 346 25.19 -8.06 5.19
CA ARG A 346 25.66 -6.79 5.78
C ARG A 346 24.54 -5.98 6.43
N TRP A 347 23.33 -6.05 5.83
CA TRP A 347 22.15 -5.31 6.28
C TRP A 347 20.94 -6.23 6.46
N ASN A 348 20.34 -6.15 7.60
CA ASN A 348 19.09 -6.81 7.95
C ASN A 348 18.03 -5.73 8.21
N LEU A 349 17.20 -5.45 7.22
CA LEU A 349 16.15 -4.44 7.33
C LEU A 349 14.90 -5.07 7.93
N LEU A 350 14.33 -4.45 8.95
CA LEU A 350 13.07 -4.84 9.56
C LEU A 350 12.01 -3.81 9.19
N ALA A 351 11.13 -4.16 8.26
CA ALA A 351 10.00 -3.35 7.83
C ALA A 351 8.78 -3.74 8.66
N GLN A 352 8.32 -2.84 9.51
CA GLN A 352 7.21 -3.05 10.42
C GLN A 352 6.36 -1.77 10.52
N GLN A 353 5.25 -1.79 11.24
CA GLN A 353 4.25 -0.75 11.13
C GLN A 353 4.55 0.45 12.02
N THR A 354 4.83 0.25 13.30
CA THR A 354 4.81 1.29 14.33
C THR A 354 6.19 1.70 14.87
N LEU A 355 6.26 2.57 15.87
CA LEU A 355 7.51 3.00 16.51
C LEU A 355 8.05 1.91 17.45
N MET A 356 9.27 1.42 17.17
CA MET A 356 9.91 0.40 18.02
C MET A 356 10.66 0.99 19.21
N ALA A 357 11.23 2.18 19.10
CA ALA A 357 11.94 2.81 20.21
C ALA A 357 11.02 3.12 21.39
N ARG A 358 11.53 3.03 22.61
CA ARG A 358 10.76 3.47 23.80
C ARG A 358 10.53 4.98 23.73
N PHE A 359 9.27 5.37 23.90
CA PHE A 359 8.88 6.77 23.84
C PHE A 359 7.80 7.08 24.89
N SER A 360 8.18 7.84 25.92
CA SER A 360 7.20 8.35 26.90
C SER A 360 6.42 9.53 26.32
N ARG A 361 5.11 9.52 26.50
CA ARG A 361 4.21 10.63 26.12
C ARG A 361 3.96 11.62 27.26
N SER A 362 4.72 11.51 28.37
CA SER A 362 4.61 12.37 29.53
C SER A 362 6.00 12.71 30.08
N GLU A 363 6.03 13.51 31.13
CA GLU A 363 7.26 13.92 31.82
C GLU A 363 8.06 12.72 32.34
N PRO A 364 9.40 12.78 32.34
CA PRO A 364 10.27 11.67 32.73
C PRO A 364 10.03 11.12 34.13
N ALA A 365 9.55 11.97 35.06
CA ALA A 365 9.26 11.56 36.43
C ALA A 365 8.04 10.63 36.57
N GLN A 366 7.13 10.66 35.57
CA GLN A 366 5.93 9.83 35.53
C GLN A 366 5.68 9.37 34.09
N PRO A 367 6.51 8.44 33.57
CA PRO A 367 6.42 8.04 32.19
C PRO A 367 5.09 7.35 31.90
N ALA A 368 4.44 7.78 30.81
CA ALA A 368 3.24 7.16 30.26
C ALA A 368 3.48 6.70 28.82
N TYR A 369 2.99 5.53 28.52
CA TYR A 369 3.26 4.85 27.27
C TYR A 369 2.00 4.61 26.46
N TRP A 370 2.12 4.75 25.16
CA TRP A 370 1.06 4.42 24.22
C TRP A 370 1.03 2.91 23.95
N THR A 371 -0.14 2.32 24.19
CA THR A 371 -0.27 0.87 24.27
C THR A 371 -0.45 0.19 22.91
N ASP A 372 -0.60 0.94 21.83
CA ASP A 372 -0.76 0.36 20.48
C ASP A 372 0.58 -0.03 19.84
N GLY A 373 1.63 0.76 20.04
CA GLY A 373 2.97 0.45 19.56
C GLY A 373 3.76 -0.51 20.46
N TRP A 374 5.05 -0.65 20.18
CA TRP A 374 5.96 -1.56 20.90
C TRP A 374 6.08 -1.28 22.39
N ASP A 375 5.74 -0.08 22.88
CA ASP A 375 5.70 0.20 24.31
C ASP A 375 4.54 -0.52 25.02
N GLY A 376 3.46 -0.86 24.30
CA GLY A 376 2.41 -1.74 24.80
C GLY A 376 2.81 -3.21 24.89
N TYR A 377 3.97 -3.58 24.33
CA TYR A 377 4.50 -4.94 24.25
C TYR A 377 6.01 -4.97 24.56
N ALA A 378 6.42 -4.20 25.56
CA ALA A 378 7.82 -4.02 25.92
C ALA A 378 8.63 -5.33 26.11
N PRO A 379 8.08 -6.40 26.74
CA PRO A 379 8.76 -7.69 26.83
C PRO A 379 8.96 -8.37 25.47
N ALA A 380 8.01 -8.26 24.53
CA ALA A 380 8.17 -8.78 23.18
C ALA A 380 9.27 -8.05 22.41
N ARG A 381 9.31 -6.71 22.51
CA ARG A 381 10.41 -5.91 21.96
C ARG A 381 11.76 -6.36 22.51
N LYS A 382 11.87 -6.56 23.84
CA LYS A 382 13.09 -7.03 24.48
C LYS A 382 13.53 -8.40 23.94
N ARG A 383 12.60 -9.37 23.80
CA ARG A 383 12.90 -10.69 23.21
C ARG A 383 13.42 -10.58 21.78
N LEU A 384 12.79 -9.75 20.96
CA LEU A 384 13.21 -9.53 19.57
C LEU A 384 14.64 -8.96 19.52
N LEU A 385 14.91 -7.88 20.24
CA LEU A 385 16.22 -7.22 20.24
C LEU A 385 17.29 -8.11 20.86
N GLN A 386 16.96 -8.90 21.90
CA GLN A 386 17.87 -9.88 22.48
C GLN A 386 18.28 -10.95 21.45
N THR A 387 17.34 -11.42 20.62
CA THR A 387 17.63 -12.38 19.54
C THR A 387 18.63 -11.81 18.53
N VAL A 388 18.54 -10.52 18.21
CA VAL A 388 19.51 -9.82 17.34
C VAL A 388 20.92 -9.86 17.95
N VAL A 389 21.03 -9.57 19.25
CA VAL A 389 22.30 -9.61 19.98
C VAL A 389 22.87 -11.02 20.06
N ASP A 390 22.07 -11.98 20.51
CA ASP A 390 22.50 -13.38 20.72
C ASP A 390 22.99 -14.01 19.42
N ARG A 391 22.35 -13.70 18.30
CA ARG A 391 22.71 -14.18 16.96
C ARG A 391 23.79 -13.32 16.28
N ARG A 392 24.22 -12.23 16.89
CA ARG A 392 25.19 -11.28 16.35
C ARG A 392 24.80 -10.80 14.95
N VAL A 393 23.53 -10.45 14.76
CA VAL A 393 23.01 -10.01 13.47
C VAL A 393 23.55 -8.63 13.13
N PRO A 394 24.32 -8.45 12.05
CA PRO A 394 24.89 -7.16 11.72
C PRO A 394 23.89 -6.24 11.01
N GLY A 395 24.11 -4.92 11.10
CA GLY A 395 23.44 -3.91 10.27
C GLY A 395 21.91 -3.98 10.34
N VAL A 396 21.36 -4.20 11.53
CA VAL A 396 19.91 -4.18 11.73
C VAL A 396 19.43 -2.74 11.68
N VAL A 397 18.48 -2.47 10.78
CA VAL A 397 17.79 -1.18 10.65
C VAL A 397 16.30 -1.43 10.70
N VAL A 398 15.61 -0.81 11.65
CA VAL A 398 14.15 -0.90 11.80
C VAL A 398 13.50 0.30 11.12
N LEU A 399 12.52 0.02 10.28
CA LEU A 399 11.77 0.99 9.50
C LEU A 399 10.29 0.86 9.87
N GLY A 400 9.63 1.97 10.19
CA GLY A 400 8.25 1.99 10.64
C GLY A 400 7.47 3.22 10.17
N GLY A 401 6.18 3.24 10.51
CA GLY A 401 5.20 4.28 10.18
C GLY A 401 4.30 4.62 11.37
N ASP A 402 2.98 4.71 11.16
CA ASP A 402 1.90 4.82 12.14
C ASP A 402 1.87 6.12 12.98
N VAL A 403 2.98 6.47 13.61
CA VAL A 403 3.03 7.56 14.61
C VAL A 403 2.96 8.98 14.05
N HIS A 404 2.86 9.14 12.73
CA HIS A 404 2.70 10.42 12.02
C HIS A 404 3.77 11.48 12.37
N ALA A 405 4.97 11.02 12.73
CA ALA A 405 6.12 11.86 13.04
C ALA A 405 7.43 11.14 12.69
N HIS A 406 8.49 11.92 12.49
CA HIS A 406 9.82 11.38 12.20
C HIS A 406 10.59 11.14 13.47
N TYR A 407 11.04 9.90 13.67
CA TYR A 407 11.93 9.52 14.77
C TYR A 407 13.18 8.85 14.19
N VAL A 408 14.33 9.21 14.74
CA VAL A 408 15.59 8.49 14.55
C VAL A 408 16.11 8.20 15.94
N ALA A 409 16.30 6.92 16.27
CA ALA A 409 16.67 6.49 17.59
C ALA A 409 17.55 5.24 17.54
N ASP A 410 18.45 5.11 18.51
CA ASP A 410 19.12 3.85 18.77
C ASP A 410 18.18 2.90 19.53
N LEU A 411 18.17 1.63 19.12
CA LEU A 411 17.42 0.59 19.79
C LEU A 411 18.30 -0.15 20.80
N LYS A 412 17.79 -0.35 21.99
CA LYS A 412 18.47 -1.05 23.09
C LYS A 412 17.64 -2.23 23.57
N VAL A 413 18.29 -3.31 23.94
CA VAL A 413 17.63 -4.46 24.62
C VAL A 413 17.02 -4.00 25.95
N ASP A 414 17.75 -3.14 26.66
CA ASP A 414 17.31 -2.48 27.87
C ASP A 414 17.48 -0.96 27.73
N PHE A 415 16.37 -0.23 27.68
CA PHE A 415 16.40 1.23 27.53
C PHE A 415 16.81 1.98 28.81
N ASP A 416 16.88 1.28 29.94
CA ASP A 416 17.37 1.83 31.22
C ASP A 416 18.89 1.62 31.41
N ASP A 417 19.52 0.81 30.54
CA ASP A 417 20.97 0.68 30.50
C ASP A 417 21.58 1.86 29.73
N ALA A 418 22.41 2.61 30.38
CA ALA A 418 23.12 3.76 29.81
C ALA A 418 24.17 3.39 28.74
N ARG A 419 24.59 2.12 28.68
CA ARG A 419 25.61 1.61 27.73
C ARG A 419 25.05 1.32 26.37
#